data_6a461412f80abcd592cf6be746325d89
#
_entry.id   6a461412f80abcd592cf6be746325d89
#
_cell.length_a   1.000
_cell.length_b   1.000
_cell.length_c   1.000
_cell.angle_alpha   90.00
_cell.angle_beta   90.00
_cell.angle_gamma   90.00
#
_symmetry.space_group_name_H-M   'P 1'
#
loop_
_entity.id
_entity.type
_entity.pdbx_description
1 polymer ?
#
loop_
_entity_poly.entity_id
_entity_poly.type
_entity_poly.pdbx_seq_one_letter_code
_entity_poly.pdbx_strand_id
1 'polypeptide(L)'
;MKDYGKIIYRTETRAYVIGKLCVPHPDDDTVPDEVRRQFAELWADVDAYAEAHPEMVTEEQPYVPPVPTLDEVKAAKLSEINAAADRAIATLTATYPDREISTFDKQESEARAYTADATASTPLLSALAQARGIPLPDLVGRVLAKADAFAGASGSIIGQRQALEDRLDACATMEDVQGIAVDIVTPGEAVRR
;
A
#
# COMPACT_ATOMS: atom_id res chain seq x y z
N MET A 1 -34.09 38.59 21.66
CA MET A 1 -33.37 37.41 21.24
C MET A 1 -32.89 37.64 19.81
N LYS A 2 -31.64 37.31 19.51
CA LYS A 2 -31.08 37.50 18.16
C LYS A 2 -31.58 36.36 17.26
N ASP A 3 -31.97 36.73 16.02
CA ASP A 3 -32.37 35.71 15.02
C ASP A 3 -31.11 35.15 14.34
N TYR A 4 -30.92 33.83 14.43
CA TYR A 4 -29.79 33.11 13.82
C TYR A 4 -30.19 32.38 12.54
N GLY A 5 -31.47 32.40 12.15
CA GLY A 5 -31.98 31.66 11.01
C GLY A 5 -31.89 30.16 11.20
N LYS A 6 -31.63 29.44 10.09
CA LYS A 6 -31.41 27.97 10.14
C LYS A 6 -30.04 27.66 10.74
N ILE A 7 -30.02 26.80 11.75
CA ILE A 7 -28.81 26.32 12.41
C ILE A 7 -28.74 24.81 12.31
N ILE A 8 -27.50 24.28 12.33
CA ILE A 8 -27.25 22.84 12.34
C ILE A 8 -26.66 22.50 13.70
N TYR A 9 -27.21 21.49 14.36
CA TYR A 9 -26.64 20.91 15.56
C TYR A 9 -25.86 19.64 15.22
N ARG A 10 -24.57 19.61 15.52
CA ARG A 10 -23.68 18.46 15.36
C ARG A 10 -23.69 17.62 16.61
N THR A 11 -24.35 16.48 16.57
CA THR A 11 -24.53 15.61 17.73
C THR A 11 -23.21 15.04 18.22
N GLU A 12 -22.28 14.71 17.31
CA GLU A 12 -20.99 14.10 17.63
C GLU A 12 -20.07 15.06 18.41
N THR A 13 -19.97 16.30 17.95
CA THR A 13 -19.12 17.33 18.56
C THR A 13 -19.88 18.26 19.51
N ARG A 14 -21.18 18.06 19.68
CA ARG A 14 -22.07 18.93 20.44
C ARG A 14 -21.89 20.40 20.08
N ALA A 15 -21.82 20.71 18.79
CA ALA A 15 -21.54 22.05 18.28
C ALA A 15 -22.72 22.59 17.47
N TYR A 16 -22.96 23.89 17.54
CA TYR A 16 -23.88 24.59 16.62
C TYR A 16 -23.12 25.14 15.42
N VAL A 17 -23.70 25.01 14.22
CA VAL A 17 -23.18 25.62 12.99
C VAL A 17 -24.15 26.63 12.47
N ILE A 18 -23.69 27.90 12.35
CA ILE A 18 -24.46 29.08 11.87
C ILE A 18 -23.77 29.55 10.60
N GLY A 19 -24.32 29.22 9.43
CA GLY A 19 -23.68 29.52 8.16
C GLY A 19 -22.31 28.81 8.05
N LYS A 20 -21.20 29.56 8.15
CA LYS A 20 -19.83 29.04 8.14
C LYS A 20 -19.17 29.00 9.51
N LEU A 21 -19.84 29.46 10.55
CA LEU A 21 -19.29 29.54 11.90
C LEU A 21 -19.68 28.29 12.68
N CYS A 22 -18.68 27.59 13.22
CA CYS A 22 -18.88 26.49 14.17
C CYS A 22 -18.72 27.04 15.59
N VAL A 23 -19.72 26.84 16.43
CA VAL A 23 -19.76 27.29 17.83
C VAL A 23 -19.66 26.03 18.70
N PRO A 24 -18.50 25.76 19.30
CA PRO A 24 -18.29 24.55 20.09
C PRO A 24 -19.01 24.58 21.42
N HIS A 25 -19.38 23.41 21.92
CA HIS A 25 -19.93 23.28 23.27
C HIS A 25 -18.92 23.74 24.33
N PRO A 26 -19.34 24.45 25.39
CA PRO A 26 -18.43 24.93 26.44
C PRO A 26 -17.64 23.83 27.16
N ASP A 27 -18.20 22.60 27.22
CA ASP A 27 -17.59 21.44 27.87
C ASP A 27 -16.93 20.45 26.86
N ASP A 28 -16.71 20.88 25.60
CA ASP A 28 -15.99 20.06 24.63
C ASP A 28 -14.48 20.13 24.90
N ASP A 29 -13.94 19.09 25.53
CA ASP A 29 -12.52 18.97 25.92
C ASP A 29 -11.58 18.76 24.74
N THR A 30 -12.10 18.48 23.55
CA THR A 30 -11.29 18.37 22.30
C THR A 30 -10.94 19.75 21.73
N VAL A 31 -11.65 20.81 22.18
CA VAL A 31 -11.43 22.19 21.77
C VAL A 31 -10.62 22.94 22.83
N PRO A 32 -9.57 23.72 22.46
CA PRO A 32 -8.78 24.49 23.40
C PRO A 32 -9.62 25.43 24.29
N ASP A 33 -9.30 25.51 25.58
CA ASP A 33 -10.01 26.31 26.58
C ASP A 33 -10.22 27.78 26.19
N GLU A 34 -9.26 28.38 25.52
CA GLU A 34 -9.35 29.76 25.08
C GLU A 34 -10.45 29.95 24.03
N VAL A 35 -10.56 28.99 23.10
CA VAL A 35 -11.60 29.00 22.05
C VAL A 35 -12.97 28.77 22.70
N ARG A 36 -13.09 27.82 23.61
CA ARG A 36 -14.36 27.56 24.32
C ARG A 36 -14.85 28.79 25.08
N ARG A 37 -13.94 29.48 25.80
CA ARG A 37 -14.29 30.72 26.51
C ARG A 37 -14.70 31.85 25.56
N GLN A 38 -14.07 31.97 24.40
CA GLN A 38 -14.42 32.96 23.39
C GLN A 38 -15.85 32.77 22.84
N PHE A 39 -16.30 31.54 22.75
CA PHE A 39 -17.61 31.21 22.18
C PHE A 39 -18.71 30.96 23.24
N ALA A 40 -18.40 30.95 24.52
CA ALA A 40 -19.34 30.59 25.59
C ALA A 40 -20.61 31.44 25.61
N GLU A 41 -20.50 32.76 25.44
CA GLU A 41 -21.65 33.65 25.39
C GLU A 41 -22.47 33.41 24.13
N LEU A 42 -21.81 33.24 22.98
CA LEU A 42 -22.50 32.96 21.72
C LEU A 42 -23.17 31.58 21.76
N TRP A 43 -22.56 30.59 22.37
CA TRP A 43 -23.18 29.29 22.60
C TRP A 43 -24.51 29.46 23.36
N ALA A 44 -24.48 30.14 24.50
CA ALA A 44 -25.68 30.34 25.34
C ALA A 44 -26.81 31.04 24.57
N ASP A 45 -26.48 32.06 23.75
CA ASP A 45 -27.44 32.79 22.93
C ASP A 45 -28.04 31.88 21.84
N VAL A 46 -27.21 31.03 21.20
CA VAL A 46 -27.66 30.11 20.13
C VAL A 46 -28.48 28.97 20.72
N ASP A 47 -28.08 28.43 21.86
CA ASP A 47 -28.81 27.39 22.55
C ASP A 47 -30.20 27.83 22.98
N ALA A 48 -30.32 29.03 23.57
CA ALA A 48 -31.60 29.63 23.89
C ALA A 48 -32.47 29.88 22.63
N TYR A 49 -31.85 30.27 21.52
CA TYR A 49 -32.57 30.40 20.24
C TYR A 49 -33.04 29.06 19.71
N ALA A 50 -32.20 28.02 19.80
CA ALA A 50 -32.50 26.65 19.36
C ALA A 50 -33.69 26.07 20.17
N GLU A 51 -33.69 26.27 21.48
CA GLU A 51 -34.81 25.88 22.35
C GLU A 51 -36.14 26.57 22.01
N ALA A 52 -36.07 27.86 21.66
CA ALA A 52 -37.24 28.67 21.31
C ALA A 52 -37.75 28.40 19.87
N HIS A 53 -36.87 27.89 18.98
CA HIS A 53 -37.16 27.67 17.55
C HIS A 53 -36.67 26.30 17.08
N PRO A 54 -37.21 25.18 17.62
CA PRO A 54 -36.77 23.84 17.27
C PRO A 54 -36.95 23.51 15.78
N GLU A 55 -37.91 24.21 15.11
CA GLU A 55 -38.12 24.07 13.65
C GLU A 55 -36.98 24.65 12.79
N MET A 56 -36.13 25.49 13.40
CA MET A 56 -34.96 26.08 12.73
C MET A 56 -33.68 25.27 12.93
N VAL A 57 -33.73 24.23 13.78
CA VAL A 57 -32.59 23.35 14.08
C VAL A 57 -32.66 22.12 13.22
N THR A 58 -31.57 21.85 12.51
CA THR A 58 -31.37 20.59 11.80
C THR A 58 -30.24 19.81 12.48
N GLU A 59 -30.52 18.58 12.91
CA GLU A 59 -29.48 17.71 13.45
C GLU A 59 -28.62 17.12 12.31
N GLU A 60 -27.32 17.36 12.36
CA GLU A 60 -26.37 16.70 11.47
C GLU A 60 -26.10 15.29 12.00
N GLN A 61 -26.50 14.28 11.21
CA GLN A 61 -26.22 12.89 11.55
C GLN A 61 -24.70 12.64 11.51
N PRO A 62 -24.16 11.80 12.41
CA PRO A 62 -22.77 11.39 12.35
C PRO A 62 -22.44 10.82 10.97
N TYR A 63 -21.25 11.18 10.45
CA TYR A 63 -20.79 10.58 9.21
C TYR A 63 -20.59 9.08 9.38
N VAL A 64 -21.42 8.30 8.69
CA VAL A 64 -21.24 6.85 8.58
C VAL A 64 -20.46 6.58 7.30
N PRO A 65 -19.20 6.09 7.41
CA PRO A 65 -18.45 5.73 6.21
C PRO A 65 -19.24 4.71 5.38
N PRO A 66 -19.25 4.84 4.05
CA PRO A 66 -19.88 3.83 3.20
C PRO A 66 -19.22 2.47 3.45
N VAL A 67 -20.05 1.43 3.56
CA VAL A 67 -19.56 0.06 3.64
C VAL A 67 -18.89 -0.27 2.30
N PRO A 68 -17.63 -0.73 2.29
CA PRO A 68 -16.95 -1.05 1.04
C PRO A 68 -17.70 -2.16 0.29
N THR A 69 -17.70 -2.08 -1.02
CA THR A 69 -18.25 -3.13 -1.89
C THR A 69 -17.31 -4.34 -1.96
N LEU A 70 -17.83 -5.50 -2.39
CA LEU A 70 -16.99 -6.69 -2.59
C LEU A 70 -15.83 -6.41 -3.55
N ASP A 71 -16.09 -5.65 -4.63
CA ASP A 71 -15.07 -5.31 -5.62
C ASP A 71 -13.98 -4.42 -5.04
N GLU A 72 -14.32 -3.45 -4.18
CA GLU A 72 -13.34 -2.61 -3.49
C GLU A 72 -12.47 -3.42 -2.52
N VAL A 73 -13.08 -4.39 -1.80
CA VAL A 73 -12.35 -5.28 -0.89
C VAL A 73 -11.42 -6.22 -1.68
N LYS A 74 -11.89 -6.76 -2.82
CA LYS A 74 -11.04 -7.55 -3.74
C LYS A 74 -9.88 -6.73 -4.30
N ALA A 75 -10.13 -5.51 -4.76
CA ALA A 75 -9.07 -4.62 -5.27
C ALA A 75 -7.99 -4.32 -4.21
N ALA A 76 -8.40 -4.07 -2.97
CA ALA A 76 -7.49 -3.86 -1.86
C ALA A 76 -6.64 -5.12 -1.57
N LYS A 77 -7.27 -6.30 -1.56
CA LYS A 77 -6.58 -7.58 -1.36
C LYS A 77 -5.61 -7.90 -2.50
N LEU A 78 -5.98 -7.64 -3.75
CA LEU A 78 -5.09 -7.80 -4.90
C LEU A 78 -3.85 -6.89 -4.79
N SER A 79 -4.04 -5.66 -4.34
CA SER A 79 -2.93 -4.74 -4.06
C SER A 79 -1.99 -5.29 -2.99
N GLU A 80 -2.53 -5.90 -1.92
CA GLU A 80 -1.75 -6.56 -0.86
C GLU A 80 -0.92 -7.73 -1.42
N ILE A 81 -1.54 -8.60 -2.25
CA ILE A 81 -0.90 -9.75 -2.91
C ILE A 81 0.25 -9.28 -3.80
N ASN A 82 0.01 -8.28 -4.66
CA ASN A 82 1.02 -7.75 -5.55
C ASN A 82 2.19 -7.13 -4.77
N ALA A 83 1.91 -6.34 -3.74
CA ALA A 83 2.95 -5.75 -2.90
C ALA A 83 3.78 -6.80 -2.14
N ALA A 84 3.18 -7.94 -1.76
CA ALA A 84 3.91 -9.05 -1.14
C ALA A 84 4.86 -9.73 -2.14
N ALA A 85 4.40 -9.96 -3.38
CA ALA A 85 5.22 -10.52 -4.45
C ALA A 85 6.39 -9.61 -4.82
N ASP A 86 6.12 -8.31 -4.97
CA ASP A 86 7.15 -7.31 -5.28
C ASP A 86 8.24 -7.26 -4.19
N ARG A 87 7.84 -7.27 -2.91
CA ARG A 87 8.80 -7.33 -1.81
C ARG A 87 9.64 -8.61 -1.85
N ALA A 88 9.01 -9.76 -2.12
CA ALA A 88 9.71 -11.03 -2.20
C ALA A 88 10.73 -11.05 -3.36
N ILE A 89 10.36 -10.57 -4.55
CA ILE A 89 11.27 -10.46 -5.71
C ILE A 89 12.39 -9.47 -5.41
N ALA A 90 12.10 -8.33 -4.80
CA ALA A 90 13.11 -7.33 -4.45
C ALA A 90 14.22 -7.89 -3.55
N THR A 91 13.90 -8.86 -2.67
CA THR A 91 14.93 -9.50 -1.82
C THR A 91 15.97 -10.28 -2.61
N LEU A 92 15.62 -10.79 -3.81
CA LEU A 92 16.54 -11.57 -4.64
C LEU A 92 17.70 -10.73 -5.19
N THR A 93 17.48 -9.44 -5.33
CA THR A 93 18.47 -8.49 -5.89
C THR A 93 18.97 -7.46 -4.89
N ALA A 94 18.49 -7.49 -3.64
CA ALA A 94 18.74 -6.46 -2.61
C ALA A 94 20.23 -6.19 -2.29
N THR A 95 21.11 -7.13 -2.61
CA THR A 95 22.56 -6.99 -2.37
C THR A 95 23.32 -6.35 -3.53
N TYR A 96 22.64 -6.07 -4.64
CA TYR A 96 23.26 -5.52 -5.85
C TYR A 96 22.88 -4.05 -6.03
N PRO A 97 23.83 -3.20 -6.51
CA PRO A 97 23.49 -1.84 -6.93
C PRO A 97 22.50 -1.83 -8.12
N ASP A 98 21.56 -0.90 -8.15
CA ASP A 98 20.52 -0.80 -9.22
C ASP A 98 21.15 -0.76 -10.62
N ARG A 99 22.28 -0.06 -10.77
CA ARG A 99 22.99 0.04 -12.06
C ARG A 99 23.59 -1.29 -12.49
N GLU A 100 23.98 -2.14 -11.55
CA GLU A 100 24.47 -3.49 -11.85
C GLU A 100 23.30 -4.38 -12.27
N ILE A 101 22.16 -4.32 -11.56
CA ILE A 101 20.93 -5.06 -11.91
C ILE A 101 20.52 -4.80 -13.35
N SER A 102 20.61 -3.56 -13.82
CA SER A 102 20.27 -3.20 -15.19
C SER A 102 21.15 -3.85 -16.28
N THR A 103 22.23 -4.51 -15.89
CA THR A 103 23.12 -5.24 -16.81
C THR A 103 22.90 -6.76 -16.80
N PHE A 104 22.07 -7.31 -15.92
CA PHE A 104 21.92 -8.75 -15.74
C PHE A 104 21.46 -9.47 -16.99
N ASP A 105 20.45 -8.93 -17.69
CA ASP A 105 19.97 -9.50 -18.96
C ASP A 105 21.08 -9.57 -20.03
N LYS A 106 21.91 -8.51 -20.08
CA LYS A 106 23.04 -8.49 -21.00
C LYS A 106 24.12 -9.49 -20.61
N GLN A 107 24.43 -9.62 -19.31
CA GLN A 107 25.37 -10.62 -18.81
C GLN A 107 24.89 -12.05 -19.14
N GLU A 108 23.61 -12.35 -18.90
CA GLU A 108 23.01 -13.64 -19.21
C GLU A 108 23.02 -13.92 -20.72
N SER A 109 22.60 -12.95 -21.54
CA SER A 109 22.60 -13.10 -23.00
C SER A 109 24.00 -13.41 -23.55
N GLU A 110 25.04 -12.69 -23.08
CA GLU A 110 26.42 -12.97 -23.45
C GLU A 110 26.91 -14.31 -22.95
N ALA A 111 26.55 -14.72 -21.74
CA ALA A 111 26.91 -16.00 -21.19
C ALA A 111 26.30 -17.17 -21.95
N ARG A 112 25.02 -17.08 -22.34
CA ARG A 112 24.34 -18.09 -23.17
C ARG A 112 24.93 -18.15 -24.57
N ALA A 113 25.23 -17.01 -25.20
CA ALA A 113 25.90 -16.94 -26.50
C ALA A 113 27.27 -17.60 -26.45
N TYR A 114 28.12 -17.33 -25.43
CA TYR A 114 29.43 -17.94 -25.26
C TYR A 114 29.34 -19.45 -25.05
N THR A 115 28.31 -19.93 -24.33
CA THR A 115 28.11 -21.37 -24.13
C THR A 115 27.75 -22.08 -25.42
N ALA A 116 27.00 -21.42 -26.32
CA ALA A 116 26.63 -21.95 -27.64
C ALA A 116 27.83 -21.89 -28.61
N ASP A 117 28.62 -20.83 -28.56
CA ASP A 117 29.80 -20.60 -29.40
C ASP A 117 30.87 -19.81 -28.61
N ALA A 118 31.95 -20.48 -28.27
CA ALA A 118 33.07 -19.88 -27.52
C ALA A 118 33.75 -18.69 -28.25
N THR A 119 33.47 -18.48 -29.53
CA THR A 119 33.94 -17.33 -30.31
C THR A 119 32.96 -16.17 -30.34
N ALA A 120 31.78 -16.30 -29.72
CA ALA A 120 30.78 -15.27 -29.61
C ALA A 120 31.32 -13.99 -28.91
N SER A 121 30.90 -12.83 -29.40
CA SER A 121 31.29 -11.56 -28.80
C SER A 121 30.63 -11.35 -27.42
N THR A 122 31.45 -11.19 -26.38
CA THR A 122 31.04 -11.00 -24.99
C THR A 122 31.70 -9.77 -24.35
N PRO A 123 31.50 -8.55 -24.88
CA PRO A 123 32.26 -7.38 -24.45
C PRO A 123 32.08 -7.08 -22.95
N LEU A 124 30.88 -7.20 -22.40
CA LEU A 124 30.61 -6.95 -21.00
C LEU A 124 31.25 -7.99 -20.10
N LEU A 125 31.04 -9.28 -20.38
CA LEU A 125 31.64 -10.39 -19.59
C LEU A 125 33.14 -10.42 -19.72
N SER A 126 33.71 -10.11 -20.89
CA SER A 126 35.15 -10.03 -21.09
C SER A 126 35.79 -8.94 -20.23
N ALA A 127 35.17 -7.75 -20.20
CA ALA A 127 35.63 -6.65 -19.35
C ALA A 127 35.50 -6.98 -17.86
N LEU A 128 34.40 -7.62 -17.44
CA LEU A 128 34.21 -8.06 -16.06
C LEU A 128 35.24 -9.14 -15.65
N ALA A 129 35.47 -10.11 -16.50
CA ALA A 129 36.46 -11.19 -16.26
C ALA A 129 37.87 -10.62 -16.10
N GLN A 130 38.27 -9.72 -17.00
CA GLN A 130 39.56 -9.01 -16.97
C GLN A 130 39.73 -8.19 -15.68
N ALA A 131 38.71 -7.37 -15.33
CA ALA A 131 38.77 -6.53 -14.14
C ALA A 131 38.82 -7.33 -12.83
N ARG A 132 38.23 -8.54 -12.81
CA ARG A 132 38.22 -9.43 -11.65
C ARG A 132 39.43 -10.40 -11.63
N GLY A 133 40.22 -10.46 -12.69
CA GLY A 133 41.36 -11.39 -12.81
C GLY A 133 40.94 -12.87 -12.82
N ILE A 134 39.76 -13.19 -13.41
CA ILE A 134 39.26 -14.58 -13.49
C ILE A 134 39.06 -14.97 -14.96
N PRO A 135 39.17 -16.29 -15.28
CA PRO A 135 38.92 -16.79 -16.62
C PRO A 135 37.48 -16.51 -17.06
N LEU A 136 37.30 -16.11 -18.33
CA LEU A 136 35.97 -15.84 -18.88
C LEU A 136 35.02 -17.06 -18.77
N PRO A 137 35.43 -18.32 -19.05
CA PRO A 137 34.55 -19.48 -18.85
C PRO A 137 34.04 -19.65 -17.42
N ASP A 138 34.87 -19.35 -16.43
CA ASP A 138 34.49 -19.44 -15.02
C ASP A 138 33.43 -18.34 -14.67
N LEU A 139 33.59 -17.13 -15.23
CA LEU A 139 32.60 -16.06 -15.06
C LEU A 139 31.27 -16.44 -15.72
N VAL A 140 31.32 -16.97 -16.95
CA VAL A 140 30.13 -17.43 -17.69
C VAL A 140 29.37 -18.48 -16.85
N GLY A 141 30.03 -19.49 -16.31
CA GLY A 141 29.41 -20.49 -15.46
C GLY A 141 28.72 -19.90 -14.23
N ARG A 142 29.36 -18.91 -13.56
CA ARG A 142 28.79 -18.21 -12.40
C ARG A 142 27.58 -17.36 -12.76
N VAL A 143 27.62 -16.69 -13.91
CA VAL A 143 26.51 -15.87 -14.40
C VAL A 143 25.29 -16.75 -14.68
N LEU A 144 25.47 -17.84 -15.43
CA LEU A 144 24.38 -18.76 -15.75
C LEU A 144 23.76 -19.39 -14.50
N ALA A 145 24.59 -19.86 -13.56
CA ALA A 145 24.09 -20.42 -12.31
C ALA A 145 23.25 -19.43 -11.50
N LYS A 146 23.64 -18.15 -11.48
CA LYS A 146 22.87 -17.10 -10.82
C LYS A 146 21.59 -16.76 -11.57
N ALA A 147 21.63 -16.69 -12.91
CA ALA A 147 20.47 -16.43 -13.75
C ALA A 147 19.42 -17.54 -13.59
N ASP A 148 19.83 -18.81 -13.62
CA ASP A 148 18.93 -19.94 -13.44
C ASP A 148 18.33 -19.98 -12.02
N ALA A 149 19.12 -19.67 -10.99
CA ALA A 149 18.64 -19.58 -9.60
C ALA A 149 17.61 -18.42 -9.44
N PHE A 150 17.89 -17.26 -10.05
CA PHE A 150 16.97 -16.13 -10.04
C PHE A 150 15.66 -16.44 -10.79
N ALA A 151 15.76 -17.07 -11.97
CA ALA A 151 14.58 -17.48 -12.74
C ALA A 151 13.70 -18.47 -11.96
N GLY A 152 14.30 -19.46 -11.30
CA GLY A 152 13.58 -20.42 -10.47
C GLY A 152 12.89 -19.76 -9.27
N ALA A 153 13.60 -18.87 -8.56
CA ALA A 153 13.06 -18.17 -7.42
C ALA A 153 11.93 -17.19 -7.82
N SER A 154 12.15 -16.40 -8.86
CA SER A 154 11.14 -15.48 -9.39
C SER A 154 9.90 -16.21 -9.90
N GLY A 155 10.08 -17.32 -10.62
CA GLY A 155 8.99 -18.16 -11.09
C GLY A 155 8.15 -18.73 -9.95
N SER A 156 8.79 -19.17 -8.85
CA SER A 156 8.09 -19.61 -7.65
C SER A 156 7.25 -18.49 -7.00
N ILE A 157 7.81 -17.28 -6.86
CA ILE A 157 7.11 -16.13 -6.27
C ILE A 157 5.92 -15.72 -7.14
N ILE A 158 6.13 -15.63 -8.47
CA ILE A 158 5.06 -15.30 -9.44
C ILE A 158 3.95 -16.34 -9.40
N GLY A 159 4.29 -17.62 -9.34
CA GLY A 159 3.31 -18.71 -9.24
C GLY A 159 2.47 -18.62 -7.96
N GLN A 160 3.08 -18.31 -6.80
CA GLN A 160 2.37 -18.09 -5.54
C GLN A 160 1.41 -16.89 -5.64
N ARG A 161 1.86 -15.77 -6.25
CA ARG A 161 1.02 -14.59 -6.49
C ARG A 161 -0.20 -14.94 -7.34
N GLN A 162 0.01 -15.64 -8.47
CA GLN A 162 -1.08 -16.05 -9.36
C GLN A 162 -2.07 -16.99 -8.68
N ALA A 163 -1.58 -17.94 -7.89
CA ALA A 163 -2.45 -18.84 -7.12
C ALA A 163 -3.30 -18.09 -6.07
N LEU A 164 -2.78 -17.00 -5.47
CA LEU A 164 -3.55 -16.15 -4.59
C LEU A 164 -4.58 -15.31 -5.37
N GLU A 165 -4.24 -14.83 -6.55
CA GLU A 165 -5.15 -14.12 -7.46
C GLU A 165 -6.30 -15.00 -7.90
N ASP A 166 -6.05 -16.24 -8.34
CA ASP A 166 -7.08 -17.22 -8.70
C ASP A 166 -8.04 -17.48 -7.54
N ARG A 167 -7.50 -17.59 -6.31
CA ARG A 167 -8.33 -17.76 -5.10
C ARG A 167 -9.19 -16.53 -4.82
N LEU A 168 -8.62 -15.33 -5.01
CA LEU A 168 -9.33 -14.07 -4.82
C LEU A 168 -10.48 -13.92 -5.83
N ASP A 169 -10.25 -14.30 -7.08
CA ASP A 169 -11.26 -14.25 -8.13
C ASP A 169 -12.44 -15.19 -7.80
N ALA A 170 -12.17 -16.35 -7.24
CA ALA A 170 -13.18 -17.31 -6.82
C ALA A 170 -14.01 -16.88 -5.59
N CYS A 171 -13.59 -15.85 -4.83
CA CYS A 171 -14.33 -15.36 -3.67
C CYS A 171 -15.68 -14.76 -4.05
N ALA A 172 -16.76 -15.20 -3.38
CA ALA A 172 -18.11 -14.68 -3.59
C ALA A 172 -18.55 -13.70 -2.49
N THR A 173 -17.88 -13.69 -1.33
CA THR A 173 -18.22 -12.88 -0.17
C THR A 173 -17.01 -12.11 0.37
N MET A 174 -17.26 -11.05 1.14
CA MET A 174 -16.19 -10.30 1.83
C MET A 174 -15.45 -11.19 2.84
N GLU A 175 -16.14 -12.12 3.48
CA GLU A 175 -15.55 -13.05 4.45
C GLU A 175 -14.56 -13.98 3.74
N ASP A 176 -14.90 -14.49 2.53
CA ASP A 176 -13.98 -15.28 1.72
C ASP A 176 -12.69 -14.51 1.41
N VAL A 177 -12.83 -13.23 1.02
CA VAL A 177 -11.66 -12.36 0.72
C VAL A 177 -10.80 -12.12 1.96
N GLN A 178 -11.43 -11.86 3.11
CA GLN A 178 -10.72 -11.68 4.39
C GLN A 178 -10.00 -12.95 4.84
N GLY A 179 -10.54 -14.13 4.51
CA GLY A 179 -9.94 -15.43 4.80
C GLY A 179 -8.67 -15.74 3.97
N ILE A 180 -8.33 -14.94 2.95
CA ILE A 180 -7.09 -15.12 2.17
C ILE A 180 -5.90 -14.59 2.98
N ALA A 181 -5.08 -15.51 3.48
CA ALA A 181 -3.76 -15.17 4.02
C ALA A 181 -2.77 -14.91 2.86
N VAL A 182 -2.12 -13.75 2.89
CA VAL A 182 -1.11 -13.36 1.89
C VAL A 182 0.27 -13.67 2.46
N ASP A 183 0.75 -14.89 2.18
CA ASP A 183 2.08 -15.36 2.58
C ASP A 183 2.82 -15.84 1.32
N ILE A 184 3.77 -15.04 0.84
CA ILE A 184 4.62 -15.34 -0.31
C ILE A 184 6.04 -15.61 0.18
N VAL A 185 6.49 -16.85 0.03
CA VAL A 185 7.75 -17.33 0.57
C VAL A 185 8.81 -17.40 -0.54
N THR A 186 9.99 -16.84 -0.28
CA THR A 186 11.15 -17.01 -1.17
C THR A 186 11.74 -18.41 -1.04
N PRO A 187 12.13 -19.07 -2.15
CA PRO A 187 12.87 -20.34 -2.08
C PRO A 187 14.19 -20.14 -1.31
N GLY A 188 14.34 -20.82 -0.20
CA GLY A 188 15.48 -20.67 0.73
C GLY A 188 15.06 -20.25 2.13
N GLU A 189 13.93 -19.58 2.32
CA GLU A 189 13.31 -19.37 3.64
C GLU A 189 12.43 -20.56 4.05
N ALA A 190 11.86 -21.28 3.07
CA ALA A 190 11.06 -22.49 3.33
C ALA A 190 11.87 -23.62 4.00
N VAL A 191 13.21 -23.60 3.88
CA VAL A 191 14.10 -24.63 4.48
C VAL A 191 14.48 -24.26 5.93
N ARG A 192 14.17 -23.04 6.41
CA ARG A 192 14.51 -22.55 7.76
C ARG A 192 13.33 -22.53 8.73
N ARG A 193 12.14 -22.93 8.30
CA ARG A 193 10.96 -23.15 9.12
C ARG A 193 10.68 -24.64 9.28
#